data_c8c8e8b9435575041ce16812f3dd1cb2
#
_entry.id   c8c8e8b9435575041ce16812f3dd1cb2
#
_cell.length_a   1.000
_cell.length_b   1.000
_cell.length_c   1.000
_cell.angle_alpha   90.00
_cell.angle_beta   90.00
_cell.angle_gamma   90.00
#
_symmetry.space_group_name_H-M   'P 1'
#
loop_
_entity.id
_entity.type
_entity.pdbx_description
1 polymer ?
#
loop_
_entity_poly.entity_id
_entity_poly.type
_entity_poly.pdbx_seq_one_letter_code
_entity_poly.pdbx_strand_id
1 'polypeptide(L)'
;TLIRGETGWIIVDCLICIETAQAALNLANENLGEKPVSAVLITHTHADHFGGSRGVLTDELLAKGDIPIIVPEGFTKYAVNEAVLAGNQMARRAMYQFGLIVPPGPSGYLDAGIGKGNARGNRSFVLPTV
;
A
#
# COMPACT_ATOMS: atom_id res chain seq x y z
N THR A 1 -3.77 7.08 4.36
CA THR A 1 -4.04 8.39 4.98
C THR A 1 -2.77 9.23 4.97
N LEU A 2 -2.88 10.53 4.63
CA LEU A 2 -1.80 11.51 4.71
C LEU A 2 -2.11 12.48 5.85
N ILE A 3 -1.17 12.62 6.77
CA ILE A 3 -1.26 13.57 7.89
C ILE A 3 -0.23 14.66 7.64
N ARG A 4 -0.67 15.90 7.63
CA ARG A 4 0.21 17.06 7.45
C ARG A 4 0.92 17.36 8.77
N GLY A 5 2.18 16.92 8.88
CA GLY A 5 3.05 17.25 9.98
C GLY A 5 3.72 18.61 9.81
N GLU A 6 4.43 19.05 10.83
CA GLU A 6 5.21 20.29 10.79
C GLU A 6 6.36 20.19 9.78
N THR A 7 7.13 19.10 9.82
CA THR A 7 8.33 18.90 8.98
C THR A 7 8.05 18.18 7.66
N GLY A 8 6.92 17.50 7.51
CA GLY A 8 6.63 16.71 6.33
C GLY A 8 5.31 15.94 6.43
N TRP A 9 5.07 15.08 5.44
CA TRP A 9 3.95 14.14 5.43
C TRP A 9 4.23 12.93 6.32
N ILE A 10 3.30 12.62 7.20
CA ILE A 10 3.25 11.33 7.88
C ILE A 10 2.25 10.47 7.10
N ILE A 11 2.73 9.36 6.55
CA ILE A 11 1.92 8.49 5.70
C ILE A 11 1.48 7.28 6.51
N VAL A 12 0.18 7.08 6.62
CA VAL A 12 -0.40 5.87 7.22
C VAL A 12 -0.96 5.02 6.10
N ASP A 13 -0.35 3.87 5.87
CA ASP A 13 -0.57 2.92 4.79
C ASP A 13 -0.31 3.48 3.38
N CYS A 14 0.33 2.67 2.56
CA CYS A 14 0.93 3.08 1.29
C CYS A 14 0.19 2.57 0.05
N LEU A 15 -1.06 2.13 0.18
CA LEU A 15 -1.82 1.53 -0.92
C LEU A 15 -1.18 0.23 -1.46
N ILE A 16 -1.78 -0.33 -2.51
CA ILE A 16 -1.41 -1.66 -3.01
C ILE A 16 -0.25 -1.66 -4.00
N CYS A 17 -0.01 -0.57 -4.72
CA CYS A 17 1.06 -0.48 -5.71
C CYS A 17 1.77 0.86 -5.73
N ILE A 18 2.99 0.84 -6.23
CA ILE A 18 3.92 1.97 -6.29
C ILE A 18 3.29 3.15 -7.02
N GLU A 19 2.68 2.91 -8.17
CA GLU A 19 2.14 3.93 -9.05
C GLU A 19 0.97 4.68 -8.41
N THR A 20 0.09 3.97 -7.72
CA THR A 20 -1.04 4.63 -7.03
C THR A 20 -0.59 5.38 -5.79
N ALA A 21 0.40 4.88 -5.06
CA ALA A 21 0.95 5.57 -3.90
C ALA A 21 1.66 6.86 -4.31
N GLN A 22 2.46 6.81 -5.36
CA GLN A 22 3.12 7.99 -5.91
C GLN A 22 2.12 9.03 -6.43
N ALA A 23 1.11 8.59 -7.19
CA ALA A 23 0.07 9.49 -7.69
C ALA A 23 -0.70 10.17 -6.55
N ALA A 24 -1.01 9.43 -5.48
CA ALA A 24 -1.69 9.99 -4.31
C ALA A 24 -0.84 11.03 -3.57
N LEU A 25 0.46 10.77 -3.42
CA LEU A 25 1.39 11.73 -2.81
C LEU A 25 1.56 12.98 -3.68
N ASN A 26 1.70 12.82 -5.00
CA ASN A 26 1.82 13.92 -5.94
C ASN A 26 0.56 14.81 -5.89
N LEU A 27 -0.62 14.20 -5.92
CA LEU A 27 -1.89 14.92 -5.82
C LEU A 27 -2.01 15.73 -4.52
N ALA A 28 -1.53 15.15 -3.40
CA ALA A 28 -1.50 15.88 -2.13
C ALA A 28 -0.53 17.07 -2.18
N ASN A 29 0.66 16.89 -2.73
CA ASN A 29 1.65 17.95 -2.87
C ASN A 29 1.15 19.10 -3.78
N GLU A 30 0.52 18.76 -4.90
CA GLU A 30 -0.05 19.74 -5.83
C GLU A 30 -1.15 20.59 -5.20
N ASN A 31 -2.01 20.01 -4.38
CA ASN A 31 -3.19 20.70 -3.85
C ASN A 31 -3.01 21.26 -2.43
N LEU A 32 -2.09 20.71 -1.64
CA LEU A 32 -1.90 21.07 -0.22
C LEU A 32 -0.53 21.67 0.08
N GLY A 33 0.30 21.83 -0.95
CA GLY A 33 1.67 22.31 -0.85
C GLY A 33 2.67 21.17 -0.67
N GLU A 34 3.77 21.27 -1.40
CA GLU A 34 4.84 20.28 -1.42
C GLU A 34 5.51 20.13 -0.04
N LYS A 35 5.60 18.88 0.40
CA LYS A 35 6.30 18.52 1.63
C LYS A 35 7.03 17.17 1.45
N PRO A 36 8.20 17.01 2.08
CA PRO A 36 8.87 15.71 2.12
C PRO A 36 8.06 14.70 2.94
N VAL A 37 8.35 13.42 2.74
CA VAL A 37 7.88 12.36 3.64
C VAL A 37 8.72 12.38 4.91
N SER A 38 8.10 12.45 6.07
CA SER A 38 8.77 12.49 7.37
C SER A 38 8.62 11.20 8.19
N ALA A 39 7.59 10.42 7.92
CA ALA A 39 7.41 9.09 8.53
C ALA A 39 6.44 8.24 7.68
N VAL A 40 6.59 6.92 7.77
CA VAL A 40 5.64 5.96 7.21
C VAL A 40 5.22 5.00 8.32
N LEU A 41 3.91 4.83 8.50
CA LEU A 41 3.32 3.85 9.41
C LEU A 41 2.54 2.84 8.58
N ILE A 42 2.72 1.56 8.84
CA ILE A 42 1.96 0.49 8.20
C ILE A 42 1.15 -0.22 9.28
N THR A 43 -0.17 -0.23 9.11
CA THR A 43 -1.08 -0.71 10.16
C THR A 43 -1.07 -2.22 10.32
N HIS A 44 -0.92 -2.96 9.22
CA HIS A 44 -0.94 -4.43 9.23
C HIS A 44 -0.36 -5.03 7.94
N THR A 45 -0.37 -6.35 7.84
CA THR A 45 0.35 -7.15 6.85
C THR A 45 -0.35 -7.35 5.50
N HIS A 46 -1.53 -6.80 5.28
CA HIS A 46 -2.17 -6.89 3.97
C HIS A 46 -1.47 -6.01 2.92
N ALA A 47 -1.31 -6.55 1.72
CA ALA A 47 -0.50 -5.91 0.67
C ALA A 47 -1.03 -4.54 0.20
N ASP A 48 -2.32 -4.29 0.33
CA ASP A 48 -2.95 -3.01 0.01
C ASP A 48 -2.62 -1.89 1.02
N HIS A 49 -1.93 -2.22 2.11
CA HIS A 49 -1.44 -1.26 3.10
C HIS A 49 0.05 -0.95 2.97
N PHE A 50 0.86 -1.85 2.40
CA PHE A 50 2.31 -1.64 2.27
C PHE A 50 2.86 -1.75 0.84
N GLY A 51 2.11 -2.35 -0.08
CA GLY A 51 2.62 -2.68 -1.43
C GLY A 51 3.11 -1.50 -2.24
N GLY A 52 2.59 -0.30 -1.98
CA GLY A 52 3.00 0.94 -2.63
C GLY A 52 4.13 1.70 -1.93
N SER A 53 4.79 1.15 -0.92
CA SER A 53 5.77 1.87 -0.08
C SER A 53 6.87 2.58 -0.89
N ARG A 54 7.37 1.99 -1.98
CA ARG A 54 8.37 2.62 -2.86
C ARG A 54 7.80 3.73 -3.76
N GLY A 55 6.51 3.91 -3.79
CA GLY A 55 5.89 5.08 -4.43
C GLY A 55 6.01 6.35 -3.61
N VAL A 56 6.26 6.21 -2.30
CA VAL A 56 6.43 7.33 -1.36
C VAL A 56 7.83 7.36 -0.73
N LEU A 57 8.58 6.26 -0.79
CA LEU A 57 9.96 6.11 -0.31
C LEU A 57 10.84 5.74 -1.49
N THR A 58 11.52 6.73 -2.07
CA THR A 58 12.48 6.50 -3.15
C THR A 58 13.74 5.78 -2.65
N ASP A 59 14.53 5.22 -3.57
CA ASP A 59 15.78 4.55 -3.22
C ASP A 59 16.76 5.49 -2.51
N GLU A 60 16.77 6.77 -2.88
CA GLU A 60 17.59 7.79 -2.24
C GLU A 60 17.14 8.06 -0.80
N LEU A 61 15.84 8.11 -0.54
CA LEU A 61 15.30 8.29 0.81
C LEU A 61 15.59 7.07 1.70
N LEU A 62 15.43 5.87 1.15
CA LEU A 62 15.74 4.63 1.84
C LEU A 62 17.24 4.51 2.17
N ALA A 63 18.11 4.91 1.25
CA ALA A 63 19.55 4.88 1.44
C ALA A 63 20.04 5.87 2.54
N LYS A 64 19.35 6.99 2.72
CA LYS A 64 19.65 7.94 3.82
C LYS A 64 19.29 7.38 5.19
N GLY A 65 18.24 6.56 5.27
CA GLY A 65 17.82 5.94 6.52
C GLY A 65 17.16 6.87 7.55
N ASP A 66 16.86 8.11 7.17
CA ASP A 66 16.36 9.14 8.10
C ASP A 66 14.84 9.06 8.34
N ILE A 67 14.12 8.35 7.48
CA ILE A 67 12.66 8.26 7.57
C ILE A 67 12.27 7.03 8.38
N PRO A 68 11.63 7.18 9.55
CA PRO A 68 11.14 6.05 10.30
C PRO A 68 10.03 5.32 9.55
N ILE A 69 10.17 3.99 9.42
CA ILE A 69 9.19 3.07 8.87
C ILE A 69 8.72 2.20 10.02
N ILE A 70 7.56 2.57 10.57
CA ILE A 70 7.00 2.03 11.80
C ILE A 70 5.96 0.98 11.45
N VAL A 71 6.08 -0.20 12.04
CA VAL A 71 5.17 -1.33 11.80
C VAL A 71 4.84 -2.05 13.12
N PRO A 72 3.77 -2.86 13.17
CA PRO A 72 3.51 -3.73 14.30
C PRO A 72 4.61 -4.78 14.51
N GLU A 73 4.80 -5.20 15.74
CA GLU A 73 5.72 -6.29 16.09
C GLU A 73 5.43 -7.56 15.25
N GLY A 74 6.50 -8.17 14.72
CA GLY A 74 6.39 -9.37 13.90
C GLY A 74 5.92 -9.13 12.46
N PHE A 75 5.71 -7.90 12.04
CA PHE A 75 5.19 -7.53 10.71
C PHE A 75 5.86 -8.28 9.57
N THR A 76 7.20 -8.23 9.48
CA THR A 76 7.96 -8.87 8.40
C THR A 76 7.68 -10.37 8.31
N LYS A 77 7.69 -11.06 9.46
CA LYS A 77 7.39 -12.49 9.54
C LYS A 77 5.98 -12.80 9.04
N TYR A 78 4.99 -12.06 9.51
CA TYR A 78 3.60 -12.31 9.15
C TYR A 78 3.30 -11.94 7.70
N ALA A 79 3.84 -10.83 7.19
CA ALA A 79 3.66 -10.44 5.80
C ALA A 79 4.26 -11.46 4.82
N VAL A 80 5.47 -11.97 5.12
CA VAL A 80 6.10 -13.03 4.31
C VAL A 80 5.31 -14.33 4.40
N ASN A 81 4.88 -14.75 5.58
CA ASN A 81 4.07 -15.96 5.74
C ASN A 81 2.75 -15.87 4.95
N GLU A 82 2.06 -14.75 5.03
CA GLU A 82 0.81 -14.51 4.30
C GLU A 82 1.02 -14.52 2.79
N ALA A 83 2.05 -13.83 2.30
CA ALA A 83 2.32 -13.73 0.87
C ALA A 83 2.85 -15.05 0.27
N VAL A 84 3.76 -15.74 0.96
CA VAL A 84 4.48 -16.91 0.43
C VAL A 84 3.75 -18.20 0.76
N LEU A 85 3.37 -18.43 2.01
CA LEU A 85 2.77 -19.70 2.42
C LEU A 85 1.27 -19.76 2.13
N ALA A 86 0.55 -18.69 2.36
CA ALA A 86 -0.90 -18.63 2.18
C ALA A 86 -1.35 -17.96 0.87
N GLY A 87 -0.44 -17.35 0.11
CA GLY A 87 -0.76 -16.48 -1.02
C GLY A 87 -1.67 -17.12 -2.08
N ASN A 88 -1.41 -18.38 -2.44
CA ASN A 88 -2.24 -19.09 -3.43
C ASN A 88 -3.67 -19.32 -2.93
N GLN A 89 -3.84 -19.70 -1.66
CA GLN A 89 -5.13 -19.91 -1.05
C GLN A 89 -5.90 -18.58 -0.90
N MET A 90 -5.19 -17.53 -0.50
CA MET A 90 -5.73 -16.17 -0.41
C MET A 90 -6.20 -15.66 -1.77
N ALA A 91 -5.40 -15.86 -2.83
CA ALA A 91 -5.76 -15.48 -4.19
C ALA A 91 -7.01 -16.22 -4.69
N ARG A 92 -7.11 -17.53 -4.43
CA ARG A 92 -8.31 -18.33 -4.78
C ARG A 92 -9.55 -17.82 -4.05
N ARG A 93 -9.46 -17.55 -2.76
CA ARG A 93 -10.58 -16.99 -1.98
C ARG A 93 -11.00 -15.62 -2.48
N ALA A 94 -10.05 -14.76 -2.82
CA ALA A 94 -10.31 -13.44 -3.37
C ALA A 94 -11.12 -13.49 -4.68
N MET A 95 -10.90 -14.49 -5.53
CA MET A 95 -11.70 -14.68 -6.76
C MET A 95 -13.19 -14.86 -6.45
N TYR A 96 -13.52 -15.59 -5.42
CA TYR A 96 -14.93 -15.80 -4.99
C TYR A 96 -15.44 -14.63 -4.17
N GLN A 97 -14.63 -14.11 -3.25
CA GLN A 97 -14.99 -13.00 -2.36
C GLN A 97 -15.35 -11.73 -3.13
N PHE A 98 -14.60 -11.44 -4.18
CA PHE A 98 -14.76 -10.22 -4.99
C PHE A 98 -15.50 -10.47 -6.32
N GLY A 99 -15.97 -11.68 -6.57
CA GLY A 99 -16.69 -12.02 -7.79
C GLY A 99 -15.86 -11.99 -9.08
N LEU A 100 -14.53 -12.09 -8.99
CA LEU A 100 -13.62 -11.94 -10.13
C LEU A 100 -13.73 -13.04 -11.20
N ILE A 101 -14.48 -14.12 -10.91
CA ILE A 101 -14.76 -15.21 -11.84
C ILE A 101 -16.01 -14.96 -12.71
N VAL A 102 -16.75 -13.90 -12.45
CA VAL A 102 -17.93 -13.50 -13.23
C VAL A 102 -17.54 -12.31 -14.13
N PRO A 103 -18.05 -12.26 -15.38
CA PRO A 103 -17.75 -11.14 -16.26
C PRO A 103 -18.30 -9.82 -15.69
N PRO A 104 -17.58 -8.70 -15.90
CA PRO A 104 -18.07 -7.39 -15.49
C PRO A 104 -19.36 -7.02 -16.24
N GLY A 105 -20.33 -6.48 -15.52
CA GLY A 105 -21.57 -5.98 -16.12
C GLY A 105 -22.80 -6.15 -15.22
N PRO A 106 -23.97 -5.65 -15.67
CA PRO A 106 -25.19 -5.64 -14.87
C PRO A 106 -25.70 -7.02 -14.42
N SER A 107 -25.39 -8.07 -15.17
CA SER A 107 -25.75 -9.47 -14.85
C SER A 107 -24.60 -10.27 -14.23
N GLY A 108 -23.51 -9.63 -13.87
CA GLY A 108 -22.34 -10.29 -13.30
C GLY A 108 -21.71 -9.47 -12.20
N TYR A 109 -20.42 -9.16 -12.33
CA TYR A 109 -19.64 -8.43 -11.36
C TYR A 109 -19.76 -6.91 -11.58
N LEU A 110 -20.28 -6.19 -10.61
CA LEU A 110 -20.42 -4.72 -10.67
C LEU A 110 -19.23 -3.99 -10.05
N ASP A 111 -18.84 -4.39 -8.85
CA ASP A 111 -17.67 -3.91 -8.15
C ASP A 111 -17.21 -4.91 -7.07
N ALA A 112 -16.07 -4.61 -6.42
CA ALA A 112 -15.51 -5.45 -5.37
C ALA A 112 -16.07 -5.14 -3.96
N GLY A 113 -17.04 -4.25 -3.84
CA GLY A 113 -17.53 -3.74 -2.55
C GLY A 113 -16.61 -2.68 -1.93
N ILE A 114 -15.39 -2.57 -2.40
CA ILE A 114 -14.38 -1.58 -1.98
C ILE A 114 -13.92 -0.70 -3.15
N GLY A 115 -14.50 -0.89 -4.31
CA GLY A 115 -14.20 -0.15 -5.53
C GLY A 115 -14.46 -0.96 -6.78
N LYS A 116 -14.42 -0.33 -7.94
CA LYS A 116 -14.74 -0.96 -9.24
C LYS A 116 -13.68 -1.94 -9.75
N GLY A 117 -12.55 -2.01 -9.10
CA GLY A 117 -11.46 -2.92 -9.40
C GLY A 117 -10.27 -2.68 -8.50
N ASN A 118 -9.35 -3.63 -8.49
CA ASN A 118 -8.07 -3.46 -7.80
C ASN A 118 -7.10 -2.69 -8.68
N ALA A 119 -6.34 -1.77 -8.08
CA ALA A 119 -5.24 -1.12 -8.76
C ALA A 119 -4.23 -2.17 -9.26
N ARG A 120 -3.77 -1.98 -10.49
CA ARG A 120 -2.74 -2.81 -11.12
C ARG A 120 -1.45 -2.01 -11.19
N GLY A 121 -0.33 -2.62 -10.81
CA GLY A 121 0.97 -1.97 -10.81
C GLY A 121 2.00 -2.81 -10.07
N ASN A 122 3.20 -2.24 -9.92
CA ASN A 122 4.29 -2.87 -9.22
C ASN A 122 4.10 -2.79 -7.70
N ARG A 123 4.48 -3.85 -7.01
CA ARG A 123 4.45 -3.90 -5.55
C ARG A 123 5.85 -3.89 -4.98
N SER A 124 5.97 -3.36 -3.80
CA SER A 124 7.23 -3.32 -3.07
C SER A 124 7.07 -3.87 -1.66
N PHE A 125 8.18 -4.26 -1.09
CA PHE A 125 8.31 -4.55 0.32
C PHE A 125 9.51 -3.78 0.85
N VAL A 126 9.29 -2.88 1.80
CA VAL A 126 10.35 -2.11 2.44
C VAL A 126 10.49 -2.63 3.87
N LEU A 127 11.75 -2.88 4.29
CA LEU A 127 12.01 -3.34 5.65
C LEU A 127 11.71 -2.20 6.66
N PRO A 128 11.05 -2.50 7.78
CA PRO A 128 10.82 -1.52 8.82
C PRO A 128 12.12 -1.12 9.51
N THR A 129 12.11 0.09 10.07
CA THR A 129 13.20 0.61 10.90
C THR A 129 12.86 0.62 12.38
N VAL A 130 11.56 0.55 12.70
CA VAL A 130 11.02 0.52 14.08
C VAL A 130 9.91 -0.51 14.17
#